data_410542ad16e5eb3fed3d073ca0a66673
#
_entry.id   410542ad16e5eb3fed3d073ca0a66673
#
_cell.length_a   1.000
_cell.length_b   1.000
_cell.length_c   1.000
_cell.angle_alpha   90.00
_cell.angle_beta   90.00
_cell.angle_gamma   90.00
#
_symmetry.space_group_name_H-M   'P 1'
#
loop_
_entity.id
_entity.type
_entity.pdbx_description
1 polymer ?
#
loop_
_entity_poly.entity_id
_entity_poly.type
_entity_poly.pdbx_seq_one_letter_code
_entity_poly.pdbx_strand_id
1 'polypeptide(L)'
;MNTFGMKVKARCFIEYDSVADLIDIEFEELARPVLHIGGGSNLLFTDDFKGTVLHSKINFIEILDGCSLTGRISAVPFASAKCSQNIEAAAAPVKAEGVDGMPPRGLSQSDWGVKGKIVEDDAPTDTNTFVSVGAGVVFDDFCDWAAKEGLWGVENLSYIPGEVGASAVQNIGAYGVEVKDVIRKVYCYDTVEEEFVNFSVEECGYGYRDSIFKKPEIKGRYIVTHVVFALSRTPQPRLDYGHLRDAVYCHLDQAQHAEKSLTPALIRKVIIKIRKEKLPEPSVMGSAGSFFKNPVVSREHFARIEAEAKAELGAEYNVPHYGLPDGTVKIPAAWMIERCGWKGRRSGNAAVYDKQPLVIVNYTGEAYPEEIISLENRIIDSVKKKFDIVLHPEVDHI
;
A
#
# COMPACT_ATOMS: atom_id res chain seq x y z
N MET A 1 -5.18 -15.03 -2.60
CA MET A 1 -4.66 -14.01 -1.68
C MET A 1 -5.35 -12.69 -1.99
N ASN A 2 -6.35 -12.31 -1.22
CA ASN A 2 -6.99 -10.99 -1.23
C ASN A 2 -7.74 -10.79 0.08
N THR A 3 -7.76 -9.55 0.59
CA THR A 3 -8.36 -9.24 1.89
C THR A 3 -9.88 -9.10 1.85
N PHE A 4 -10.50 -9.04 0.67
CA PHE A 4 -11.96 -9.15 0.52
C PHE A 4 -12.48 -10.58 0.79
N GLY A 5 -11.59 -11.60 0.76
CA GLY A 5 -12.00 -13.01 0.89
C GLY A 5 -12.75 -13.55 -0.32
N MET A 6 -12.58 -12.93 -1.50
CA MET A 6 -13.17 -13.44 -2.74
C MET A 6 -12.56 -14.79 -3.11
N LYS A 7 -13.41 -15.77 -3.43
CA LYS A 7 -13.00 -17.12 -3.85
C LYS A 7 -12.68 -17.11 -5.34
N VAL A 8 -11.48 -16.68 -5.71
CA VAL A 8 -11.00 -16.60 -7.10
C VAL A 8 -9.75 -17.43 -7.28
N LYS A 9 -9.53 -17.94 -8.49
CA LYS A 9 -8.35 -18.71 -8.88
C LYS A 9 -7.51 -17.90 -9.88
N ALA A 10 -6.20 -18.06 -9.84
CA ALA A 10 -5.32 -17.63 -10.92
C ALA A 10 -4.89 -18.85 -11.73
N ARG A 11 -4.62 -18.67 -13.04
CA ARG A 11 -4.08 -19.75 -13.88
C ARG A 11 -2.72 -20.22 -13.38
N CYS A 12 -1.86 -19.28 -12.97
CA CYS A 12 -0.58 -19.55 -12.34
C CYS A 12 -0.38 -18.57 -11.17
N PHE A 13 0.25 -19.03 -10.09
CA PHE A 13 0.64 -18.21 -8.95
C PHE A 13 2.08 -18.55 -8.59
N ILE A 14 2.97 -17.56 -8.65
CA ILE A 14 4.40 -17.70 -8.41
C ILE A 14 4.78 -16.81 -7.24
N GLU A 15 5.38 -17.38 -6.20
CA GLU A 15 6.06 -16.66 -5.13
C GLU A 15 7.57 -16.80 -5.33
N TYR A 16 8.30 -15.71 -5.08
CA TYR A 16 9.76 -15.68 -5.15
C TYR A 16 10.32 -15.03 -3.87
N ASP A 17 11.34 -15.66 -3.28
CA ASP A 17 11.89 -15.28 -1.98
C ASP A 17 13.12 -14.36 -2.09
N SER A 18 13.71 -14.28 -3.28
CA SER A 18 14.92 -13.51 -3.54
C SER A 18 14.90 -12.81 -4.90
N VAL A 19 15.82 -11.88 -5.06
CA VAL A 19 16.07 -11.23 -6.34
C VAL A 19 16.61 -12.24 -7.39
N ALA A 20 17.36 -13.25 -6.96
CA ALA A 20 17.83 -14.33 -7.84
C ALA A 20 16.66 -15.12 -8.40
N ASP A 21 15.70 -15.53 -7.54
CA ASP A 21 14.51 -16.24 -8.00
C ASP A 21 13.69 -15.39 -8.99
N LEU A 22 13.66 -14.06 -8.80
CA LEU A 22 12.97 -13.15 -9.71
C LEU A 22 13.63 -13.11 -11.11
N ILE A 23 14.96 -13.12 -11.16
CA ILE A 23 15.73 -13.15 -12.43
C ILE A 23 15.50 -14.48 -13.18
N ASP A 24 15.37 -15.59 -12.44
CA ASP A 24 15.16 -16.91 -13.01
C ASP A 24 13.74 -17.10 -13.59
N ILE A 25 12.86 -16.12 -13.43
CA ILE A 25 11.51 -16.16 -14.03
C ILE A 25 11.60 -15.81 -15.51
N GLU A 26 11.26 -16.77 -16.37
CA GLU A 26 11.14 -16.57 -17.82
C GLU A 26 9.83 -15.82 -18.14
N PHE A 27 9.88 -14.47 -18.10
CA PHE A 27 8.71 -13.60 -18.23
C PHE A 27 7.96 -13.78 -19.55
N GLU A 28 8.65 -14.22 -20.62
CA GLU A 28 8.04 -14.48 -21.94
C GLU A 28 7.14 -15.72 -21.93
N GLU A 29 7.45 -16.70 -21.09
CA GLU A 29 6.69 -17.97 -20.98
C GLU A 29 5.49 -17.87 -20.04
N LEU A 30 5.37 -16.79 -19.29
CA LEU A 30 4.27 -16.62 -18.34
C LEU A 30 2.92 -16.47 -19.05
N ALA A 31 1.91 -17.15 -18.50
CA ALA A 31 0.53 -16.95 -18.95
C ALA A 31 0.11 -15.48 -18.76
N ARG A 32 -0.31 -14.84 -19.84
CA ARG A 32 -0.75 -13.44 -19.83
C ARG A 32 -2.24 -13.31 -19.47
N PRO A 33 -2.64 -12.20 -18.83
CA PRO A 33 -1.81 -11.09 -18.35
C PRO A 33 -0.99 -11.48 -17.11
N VAL A 34 0.11 -10.77 -16.87
CA VAL A 34 0.91 -10.91 -15.64
C VAL A 34 0.52 -9.81 -14.65
N LEU A 35 0.23 -10.19 -13.42
CA LEU A 35 -0.13 -9.29 -12.34
C LEU A 35 0.83 -9.48 -11.17
N HIS A 36 1.60 -8.46 -10.83
CA HIS A 36 2.40 -8.46 -9.60
C HIS A 36 1.58 -7.86 -8.47
N ILE A 37 1.45 -8.59 -7.36
CA ILE A 37 0.70 -8.16 -6.18
C ILE A 37 1.59 -8.15 -4.93
N GLY A 38 1.23 -7.33 -3.95
CA GLY A 38 1.64 -7.51 -2.56
C GLY A 38 0.59 -8.34 -1.81
N GLY A 39 0.34 -8.04 -0.54
CA GLY A 39 -0.62 -8.78 0.30
C GLY A 39 -2.10 -8.76 -0.18
N GLY A 40 -2.39 -8.24 -1.37
CA GLY A 40 -3.74 -8.23 -1.95
C GLY A 40 -4.75 -7.38 -1.17
N SER A 41 -4.29 -6.36 -0.45
CA SER A 41 -5.10 -5.55 0.46
C SER A 41 -5.84 -4.39 -0.21
N ASN A 42 -5.59 -4.14 -1.51
CA ASN A 42 -6.24 -3.08 -2.28
C ASN A 42 -6.79 -3.59 -3.61
N LEU A 43 -7.16 -4.87 -3.69
CA LEU A 43 -7.63 -5.52 -4.91
C LEU A 43 -9.03 -6.08 -4.72
N LEU A 44 -9.88 -5.92 -5.76
CA LEU A 44 -11.13 -6.62 -5.95
C LEU A 44 -11.02 -7.48 -7.21
N PHE A 45 -10.87 -8.78 -7.05
CA PHE A 45 -10.98 -9.70 -8.18
C PHE A 45 -12.43 -9.85 -8.59
N THR A 46 -12.71 -9.60 -9.87
CA THR A 46 -14.07 -9.64 -10.44
C THR A 46 -14.41 -10.98 -11.06
N ASP A 47 -13.42 -11.80 -11.37
CA ASP A 47 -13.51 -13.17 -11.89
C ASP A 47 -12.21 -13.93 -11.61
N ASP A 48 -12.13 -15.19 -12.00
CA ASP A 48 -10.89 -15.95 -12.02
C ASP A 48 -9.85 -15.30 -12.95
N PHE A 49 -8.65 -15.10 -12.43
CA PHE A 49 -7.58 -14.46 -13.17
C PHE A 49 -6.95 -15.43 -14.18
N LYS A 50 -7.10 -15.15 -15.46
CA LYS A 50 -6.70 -16.07 -16.55
C LYS A 50 -5.18 -16.09 -16.81
N GLY A 51 -4.40 -15.28 -16.11
CA GLY A 51 -2.96 -15.10 -16.26
C GLY A 51 -2.15 -15.58 -15.07
N THR A 52 -0.93 -15.04 -14.97
CA THR A 52 0.02 -15.33 -13.90
C THR A 52 0.00 -14.22 -12.84
N VAL A 53 -0.14 -14.59 -11.58
CA VAL A 53 0.04 -13.70 -10.44
C VAL A 53 1.44 -13.93 -9.86
N LEU A 54 2.20 -12.86 -9.70
CA LEU A 54 3.51 -12.85 -9.04
C LEU A 54 3.40 -12.20 -7.67
N HIS A 55 4.04 -12.79 -6.67
CA HIS A 55 4.07 -12.27 -5.31
C HIS A 55 5.49 -12.31 -4.74
N SER A 56 5.98 -11.16 -4.30
CA SER A 56 7.31 -11.05 -3.66
C SER A 56 7.26 -11.52 -2.22
N LYS A 57 8.21 -12.37 -1.87
CA LYS A 57 8.51 -12.78 -0.48
C LYS A 57 9.89 -12.26 -0.05
N ILE A 58 10.48 -11.33 -0.80
CA ILE A 58 11.76 -10.71 -0.43
C ILE A 58 11.60 -10.02 0.93
N ASN A 59 12.20 -10.60 1.96
CA ASN A 59 11.94 -10.23 3.35
C ASN A 59 13.26 -9.96 4.09
N PHE A 60 13.62 -8.68 4.19
CA PHE A 60 14.74 -8.20 5.00
C PHE A 60 14.51 -6.75 5.44
N ILE A 61 15.14 -6.35 6.53
CA ILE A 61 15.21 -4.95 7.00
C ILE A 61 16.65 -4.72 7.43
N GLU A 62 17.35 -3.78 6.79
CA GLU A 62 18.77 -3.50 7.01
C GLU A 62 19.02 -2.00 7.15
N ILE A 63 19.77 -1.62 8.18
CA ILE A 63 20.29 -0.26 8.31
C ILE A 63 21.52 -0.14 7.38
N LEU A 64 21.51 0.86 6.52
CA LEU A 64 22.61 1.14 5.62
C LEU A 64 23.66 2.03 6.32
N ASP A 65 24.87 1.52 6.44
CA ASP A 65 26.02 2.33 6.85
C ASP A 65 26.44 3.28 5.72
N GLY A 66 27.04 4.41 6.04
CA GLY A 66 27.42 5.46 5.08
C GLY A 66 28.24 4.99 3.87
N CYS A 67 28.89 3.82 3.95
CA CYS A 67 29.58 3.18 2.83
C CYS A 67 28.65 2.35 1.93
N SER A 68 27.49 1.92 2.40
CA SER A 68 26.58 1.03 1.67
C SER A 68 25.71 1.75 0.63
N LEU A 69 25.60 3.08 0.72
CA LEU A 69 24.92 3.91 -0.28
C LEU A 69 25.64 3.99 -1.61
N THR A 70 26.92 3.59 -1.65
CA THR A 70 27.80 3.64 -2.83
C THR A 70 27.89 2.31 -3.60
N GLY A 71 26.86 1.45 -3.55
CA GLY A 71 26.72 0.36 -4.52
C GLY A 71 27.15 -1.04 -4.07
N ARG A 72 26.99 -1.41 -2.80
CA ARG A 72 27.15 -2.81 -2.38
C ARG A 72 25.87 -3.30 -1.70
N ILE A 73 25.10 -4.09 -2.40
CA ILE A 73 24.05 -4.94 -1.81
C ILE A 73 24.78 -6.17 -1.27
N SER A 74 24.80 -6.34 0.06
CA SER A 74 25.29 -7.60 0.65
C SER A 74 24.34 -8.73 0.26
N ALA A 75 24.91 -9.81 -0.23
CA ALA A 75 24.15 -10.98 -0.68
C ALA A 75 23.41 -11.62 0.49
N VAL A 76 22.08 -11.67 0.41
CA VAL A 76 21.25 -12.48 1.30
C VAL A 76 21.39 -13.99 0.89
N PRO A 77 21.42 -14.94 1.83
CA PRO A 77 21.66 -16.35 1.52
C PRO A 77 20.59 -16.94 0.61
N PHE A 78 21.02 -17.71 -0.37
CA PHE A 78 20.19 -18.41 -1.35
C PHE A 78 19.24 -19.41 -0.68
N ALA A 79 17.93 -19.30 -0.97
CA ALA A 79 16.96 -20.37 -0.81
C ALA A 79 16.19 -20.53 -2.15
N SER A 80 16.02 -21.76 -2.58
CA SER A 80 15.46 -22.10 -3.90
C SER A 80 13.95 -21.81 -4.00
N ALA A 81 13.51 -21.26 -5.12
CA ALA A 81 12.11 -21.01 -5.45
C ALA A 81 11.28 -22.31 -5.42
N LYS A 82 10.10 -22.24 -4.80
CA LYS A 82 9.09 -23.32 -4.89
C LYS A 82 7.92 -22.81 -5.72
N CYS A 83 7.79 -23.34 -6.93
CA CYS A 83 6.59 -23.19 -7.72
C CYS A 83 5.48 -24.06 -7.09
N SER A 84 4.47 -23.44 -6.48
CA SER A 84 3.26 -24.15 -6.04
C SER A 84 2.22 -24.09 -7.15
N GLN A 85 2.22 -25.11 -8.00
CA GLN A 85 1.18 -25.30 -8.98
C GLN A 85 -0.05 -25.90 -8.30
N ASN A 86 -1.10 -25.11 -8.10
CA ASN A 86 -2.43 -25.65 -7.86
C ASN A 86 -3.05 -26.02 -9.21
N ILE A 87 -2.76 -27.23 -9.66
CA ILE A 87 -3.40 -27.83 -10.84
C ILE A 87 -4.39 -28.87 -10.34
N GLU A 88 -5.69 -28.57 -10.41
CA GLU A 88 -6.67 -29.61 -10.67
C GLU A 88 -6.82 -29.74 -12.19
N ALA A 89 -6.30 -30.79 -12.72
CA ALA A 89 -6.67 -31.60 -13.86
C ALA A 89 -5.48 -32.00 -14.75
N ALA A 90 -5.16 -33.27 -14.64
CA ALA A 90 -4.65 -34.20 -15.65
C ALA A 90 -3.79 -33.67 -16.81
N ALA A 91 -2.46 -33.86 -16.70
CA ALA A 91 -1.60 -34.35 -17.79
C ALA A 91 -0.31 -34.93 -17.20
N ALA A 92 0.16 -36.02 -17.81
CA ALA A 92 1.22 -36.87 -17.32
C ALA A 92 2.59 -36.19 -17.17
N PRO A 93 3.49 -36.73 -16.30
CA PRO A 93 4.78 -36.10 -16.05
C PRO A 93 5.71 -36.28 -17.24
N VAL A 94 6.21 -35.16 -17.78
CA VAL A 94 7.37 -35.14 -18.66
C VAL A 94 8.62 -35.26 -17.78
N LYS A 95 9.36 -36.35 -17.94
CA LYS A 95 10.66 -36.56 -17.31
C LYS A 95 11.66 -35.59 -17.95
N ALA A 96 12.22 -34.70 -17.14
CA ALA A 96 13.44 -33.98 -17.51
C ALA A 96 14.62 -34.95 -17.39
N GLU A 97 15.24 -35.30 -18.52
CA GLU A 97 16.53 -35.97 -18.57
C GLU A 97 17.63 -34.94 -18.27
N GLY A 98 18.51 -35.31 -17.31
CA GLY A 98 19.61 -34.48 -16.88
C GLY A 98 20.63 -34.24 -17.98
N VAL A 99 21.14 -33.01 -18.09
CA VAL A 99 22.38 -32.66 -18.74
C VAL A 99 23.40 -32.33 -17.66
N ASP A 100 24.38 -33.21 -17.52
CA ASP A 100 25.56 -33.05 -16.68
C ASP A 100 26.42 -31.86 -17.11
N GLY A 101 26.84 -31.08 -16.13
CA GLY A 101 28.15 -30.44 -16.16
C GLY A 101 28.29 -29.02 -16.65
N MET A 102 27.96 -28.06 -15.75
CA MET A 102 28.80 -26.91 -15.39
C MET A 102 28.15 -26.19 -14.22
N PRO A 103 28.91 -25.82 -13.15
CA PRO A 103 28.35 -24.95 -12.13
C PRO A 103 28.04 -23.59 -12.77
N PRO A 104 26.92 -22.95 -12.43
CA PRO A 104 26.63 -21.59 -12.88
C PRO A 104 27.81 -20.70 -12.44
N ARG A 105 28.34 -19.90 -13.36
CA ARG A 105 29.37 -18.91 -13.05
C ARG A 105 28.83 -18.05 -11.91
N GLY A 106 29.47 -18.13 -10.75
CA GLY A 106 29.19 -17.27 -9.65
C GLY A 106 29.40 -15.83 -10.12
N LEU A 107 28.30 -15.09 -10.27
CA LEU A 107 28.33 -13.66 -10.51
C LEU A 107 28.98 -13.04 -9.26
N SER A 108 30.10 -12.37 -9.41
CA SER A 108 30.73 -11.63 -8.34
C SER A 108 29.88 -10.40 -8.03
N GLN A 109 29.92 -9.91 -6.78
CA GLN A 109 29.20 -8.68 -6.35
C GLN A 109 29.48 -7.44 -7.23
N SER A 110 30.45 -7.49 -8.12
CA SER A 110 30.80 -6.43 -9.10
C SER A 110 29.95 -6.46 -10.38
N ASP A 111 29.16 -7.51 -10.62
CA ASP A 111 28.43 -7.71 -11.88
C ASP A 111 27.01 -7.10 -11.87
N TRP A 112 26.60 -6.55 -10.74
CA TRP A 112 25.34 -5.80 -10.58
C TRP A 112 25.51 -4.37 -11.08
N GLY A 113 25.64 -4.21 -12.40
CA GLY A 113 25.78 -2.91 -13.05
C GLY A 113 24.51 -2.08 -12.98
N VAL A 114 24.26 -1.45 -11.85
CA VAL A 114 23.19 -0.45 -11.73
C VAL A 114 23.59 0.77 -12.56
N LYS A 115 23.01 0.95 -13.73
CA LYS A 115 23.12 2.18 -14.53
C LYS A 115 22.22 3.26 -13.92
N GLY A 116 22.64 3.81 -12.79
CA GLY A 116 22.03 5.00 -12.20
C GLY A 116 23.16 5.96 -11.80
N LYS A 117 23.07 7.23 -12.18
CA LYS A 117 23.98 8.25 -11.63
C LYS A 117 23.77 8.31 -10.12
N ILE A 118 24.78 7.91 -9.37
CA ILE A 118 24.87 8.18 -7.92
C ILE A 118 25.04 9.69 -7.81
N VAL A 119 24.04 10.35 -7.26
CA VAL A 119 24.16 11.77 -6.89
C VAL A 119 24.88 11.79 -5.53
N GLU A 120 25.98 12.53 -5.43
CA GLU A 120 26.82 12.64 -4.22
C GLU A 120 26.12 13.20 -2.97
N ASP A 121 24.86 13.62 -3.10
CA ASP A 121 24.03 14.17 -1.99
C ASP A 121 23.44 13.11 -1.05
N ASP A 122 23.77 11.82 -1.23
CA ASP A 122 23.16 10.70 -0.48
C ASP A 122 23.96 10.32 0.80
N ALA A 123 24.85 11.15 1.31
CA ALA A 123 25.54 10.88 2.56
C ALA A 123 24.56 10.91 3.75
N PRO A 124 24.61 9.94 4.69
CA PRO A 124 23.84 10.00 5.92
C PRO A 124 24.16 11.31 6.65
N THR A 125 23.12 12.09 6.96
CA THR A 125 23.27 13.20 7.89
C THR A 125 23.23 12.64 9.31
N ASP A 126 23.83 13.32 10.29
CA ASP A 126 23.80 12.90 11.72
C ASP A 126 22.37 12.67 12.26
N THR A 127 21.34 13.12 11.53
CA THR A 127 19.95 13.03 11.93
C THR A 127 19.16 11.92 11.22
N ASN A 128 19.60 11.44 10.03
CA ASN A 128 18.87 10.45 9.22
C ASN A 128 19.56 9.09 9.21
N THR A 129 18.78 8.05 9.41
CA THR A 129 19.17 6.65 9.26
C THR A 129 18.51 6.11 7.98
N PHE A 130 19.32 5.61 7.06
CA PHE A 130 18.81 4.94 5.86
C PHE A 130 18.55 3.48 6.16
N VAL A 131 17.36 3.00 5.76
CA VAL A 131 16.92 1.63 5.99
C VAL A 131 16.46 1.03 4.67
N SER A 132 17.10 -0.06 4.25
CA SER A 132 16.68 -0.85 3.09
C SER A 132 15.72 -1.94 3.52
N VAL A 133 14.56 -2.03 2.85
CA VAL A 133 13.48 -2.93 3.24
C VAL A 133 12.97 -3.69 2.01
N GLY A 134 12.97 -5.02 2.08
CA GLY A 134 12.50 -5.90 1.01
C GLY A 134 11.02 -5.70 0.69
N ALA A 135 10.66 -5.85 -0.58
CA ALA A 135 9.31 -5.56 -1.07
C ALA A 135 8.22 -6.45 -0.44
N GLY A 136 8.55 -7.67 -0.03
CA GLY A 136 7.64 -8.63 0.60
C GLY A 136 7.49 -8.46 2.13
N VAL A 137 8.21 -7.52 2.75
CA VAL A 137 8.04 -7.21 4.18
C VAL A 137 6.64 -6.63 4.42
N VAL A 138 5.91 -7.18 5.39
CA VAL A 138 4.64 -6.58 5.84
C VAL A 138 4.90 -5.17 6.35
N PHE A 139 4.20 -4.18 5.79
CA PHE A 139 4.49 -2.77 6.08
C PHE A 139 4.33 -2.42 7.56
N ASP A 140 3.35 -3.03 8.24
CA ASP A 140 3.16 -2.81 9.68
C ASP A 140 4.27 -3.42 10.55
N ASP A 141 4.89 -4.53 10.11
CA ASP A 141 6.06 -5.11 10.76
C ASP A 141 7.28 -4.20 10.63
N PHE A 142 7.44 -3.54 9.47
CA PHE A 142 8.45 -2.49 9.30
C PHE A 142 8.21 -1.29 10.22
N CYS A 143 6.95 -0.82 10.35
CA CYS A 143 6.61 0.24 11.30
C CYS A 143 6.91 -0.15 12.76
N ASP A 144 6.67 -1.41 13.12
CA ASP A 144 6.95 -1.94 14.46
C ASP A 144 8.46 -2.01 14.73
N TRP A 145 9.21 -2.50 13.76
CA TRP A 145 10.66 -2.55 13.81
C TRP A 145 11.26 -1.13 13.96
N ALA A 146 10.84 -0.18 13.11
CA ALA A 146 11.31 1.20 13.16
C ALA A 146 11.02 1.86 14.53
N ALA A 147 9.83 1.60 15.08
CA ALA A 147 9.45 2.12 16.39
C ALA A 147 10.31 1.53 17.53
N LYS A 148 10.67 0.24 17.45
CA LYS A 148 11.58 -0.44 18.41
C LYS A 148 13.01 0.12 18.34
N GLU A 149 13.48 0.46 17.13
CA GLU A 149 14.77 1.11 16.90
C GLU A 149 14.78 2.62 17.27
N GLY A 150 13.63 3.17 17.70
CA GLY A 150 13.47 4.59 18.03
C GLY A 150 13.51 5.51 16.80
N LEU A 151 13.23 4.99 15.62
CA LEU A 151 13.26 5.71 14.36
C LEU A 151 11.88 6.32 14.06
N TRP A 152 11.90 7.61 13.66
CA TRP A 152 10.72 8.41 13.35
C TRP A 152 10.47 8.51 11.85
N GLY A 153 9.20 8.59 11.45
CA GLY A 153 8.76 8.86 10.09
C GLY A 153 7.66 7.94 9.58
N VAL A 154 7.61 6.68 10.03
CA VAL A 154 6.60 5.68 9.59
C VAL A 154 5.54 5.36 10.65
N GLU A 155 5.66 5.88 11.86
CA GLU A 155 4.75 5.57 12.98
C GLU A 155 3.29 5.92 12.67
N ASN A 156 3.03 6.99 11.90
CA ASN A 156 1.68 7.38 11.48
C ASN A 156 1.06 6.41 10.46
N LEU A 157 1.87 5.62 9.77
CA LEU A 157 1.45 4.64 8.76
C LEU A 157 1.18 3.25 9.37
N SER A 158 1.22 3.13 10.70
CA SER A 158 1.00 1.89 11.41
C SER A 158 -0.36 1.26 11.13
N TYR A 159 -0.37 -0.07 11.13
CA TYR A 159 -1.59 -0.88 10.93
C TYR A 159 -2.26 -0.65 9.56
N ILE A 160 -1.50 -0.21 8.53
CA ILE A 160 -1.94 -0.24 7.14
C ILE A 160 -1.63 -1.64 6.61
N PRO A 161 -2.64 -2.38 6.11
CA PRO A 161 -2.40 -3.71 5.56
C PRO A 161 -1.67 -3.60 4.22
N GLY A 162 -0.84 -4.58 3.92
CA GLY A 162 -0.06 -4.66 2.68
C GLY A 162 1.44 -4.75 2.94
N GLU A 163 2.22 -4.69 1.89
CA GLU A 163 3.66 -4.91 1.90
C GLU A 163 4.42 -3.68 1.42
N VAL A 164 5.71 -3.62 1.73
CA VAL A 164 6.59 -2.47 1.44
C VAL A 164 6.61 -2.14 -0.05
N GLY A 165 6.76 -3.12 -0.95
CA GLY A 165 6.73 -2.86 -2.39
C GLY A 165 5.43 -2.23 -2.85
N ALA A 166 4.29 -2.77 -2.40
CA ALA A 166 2.96 -2.23 -2.72
C ALA A 166 2.76 -0.83 -2.11
N SER A 167 3.34 -0.56 -0.94
CA SER A 167 3.27 0.76 -0.30
C SER A 167 3.88 1.86 -1.15
N ALA A 168 5.03 1.57 -1.77
CA ALA A 168 5.71 2.49 -2.68
C ALA A 168 4.92 2.70 -3.98
N VAL A 169 4.35 1.64 -4.56
CA VAL A 169 3.51 1.74 -5.77
C VAL A 169 2.27 2.61 -5.53
N GLN A 170 1.61 2.44 -4.38
CA GLN A 170 0.35 3.13 -4.04
C GLN A 170 0.54 4.52 -3.45
N ASN A 171 1.74 4.91 -3.03
CA ASN A 171 1.95 6.06 -2.16
C ASN A 171 0.97 6.03 -0.98
N ILE A 172 1.05 4.96 -0.17
CA ILE A 172 0.15 4.82 0.98
C ILE A 172 0.26 6.01 1.92
N GLY A 173 -0.82 6.32 2.61
CA GLY A 173 -0.81 7.45 3.55
C GLY A 173 -1.95 7.39 4.55
N ALA A 174 -1.65 7.82 5.76
CA ALA A 174 -2.60 7.94 6.86
C ALA A 174 -2.14 9.02 7.84
N TYR A 175 -3.06 9.60 8.57
CA TYR A 175 -2.80 10.56 9.66
C TYR A 175 -1.83 11.69 9.28
N GLY A 176 -1.98 12.23 8.05
CA GLY A 176 -1.21 13.37 7.58
C GLY A 176 0.20 13.05 7.08
N VAL A 177 0.55 11.76 6.95
CA VAL A 177 1.83 11.28 6.40
C VAL A 177 1.57 10.44 5.17
N GLU A 178 2.36 10.61 4.12
CA GLU A 178 2.44 9.72 2.96
C GLU A 178 3.79 9.01 2.94
N VAL A 179 3.85 7.79 2.41
CA VAL A 179 5.09 7.00 2.41
C VAL A 179 6.20 7.67 1.62
N LYS A 180 5.87 8.46 0.59
CA LYS A 180 6.84 9.29 -0.18
C LYS A 180 7.63 10.26 0.70
N ASP A 181 7.07 10.69 1.85
CA ASP A 181 7.72 11.65 2.75
C ASP A 181 8.98 11.07 3.41
N VAL A 182 9.11 9.74 3.39
CA VAL A 182 10.21 8.99 4.00
C VAL A 182 10.94 8.06 3.02
N ILE A 183 10.41 7.84 1.81
CA ILE A 183 11.13 7.11 0.76
C ILE A 183 12.32 7.94 0.29
N ARG A 184 13.46 7.28 0.07
CA ARG A 184 14.64 7.85 -0.58
C ARG A 184 14.83 7.32 -1.99
N LYS A 185 14.73 5.99 -2.16
CA LYS A 185 14.82 5.31 -3.45
C LYS A 185 13.92 4.08 -3.52
N VAL A 186 13.43 3.80 -4.69
CA VAL A 186 12.68 2.57 -5.01
C VAL A 186 13.50 1.77 -6.01
N TYR A 187 13.87 0.56 -5.64
CA TYR A 187 14.63 -0.35 -6.49
C TYR A 187 13.69 -1.35 -7.16
N CYS A 188 13.86 -1.50 -8.45
CA CYS A 188 13.00 -2.33 -9.28
C CYS A 188 13.81 -3.23 -10.21
N TYR A 189 13.18 -4.33 -10.64
CA TYR A 189 13.55 -5.09 -11.81
C TYR A 189 12.67 -4.67 -12.98
N ASP A 190 13.28 -4.24 -14.09
CA ASP A 190 12.60 -3.95 -15.35
C ASP A 190 12.43 -5.25 -16.14
N THR A 191 11.19 -5.72 -16.30
CA THR A 191 10.87 -6.99 -16.95
C THR A 191 10.97 -6.94 -18.47
N VAL A 192 11.20 -5.76 -19.08
CA VAL A 192 11.35 -5.55 -20.52
C VAL A 192 12.81 -5.49 -20.92
N GLU A 193 13.60 -4.71 -20.17
CA GLU A 193 15.04 -4.55 -20.44
C GLU A 193 15.88 -5.59 -19.66
N GLU A 194 15.25 -6.39 -18.77
CA GLU A 194 15.87 -7.41 -17.93
C GLU A 194 17.04 -6.87 -17.09
N GLU A 195 16.89 -5.65 -16.58
CA GLU A 195 17.91 -4.97 -15.78
C GLU A 195 17.36 -4.41 -14.48
N PHE A 196 18.25 -4.17 -13.51
CA PHE A 196 17.91 -3.47 -12.29
C PHE A 196 17.97 -1.97 -12.49
N VAL A 197 16.91 -1.30 -12.08
CA VAL A 197 16.76 0.16 -12.10
C VAL A 197 16.38 0.68 -10.72
N ASN A 198 16.66 1.94 -10.45
CA ASN A 198 16.15 2.60 -9.26
C ASN A 198 15.56 3.96 -9.61
N PHE A 199 14.60 4.38 -8.82
CA PHE A 199 13.90 5.65 -8.98
C PHE A 199 14.07 6.48 -7.71
N SER A 200 14.45 7.75 -7.86
CA SER A 200 14.33 8.74 -6.78
C SER A 200 12.86 9.07 -6.49
N VAL A 201 12.59 9.77 -5.40
CA VAL A 201 11.23 10.21 -5.04
C VAL A 201 10.63 11.08 -6.16
N GLU A 202 11.43 11.96 -6.75
CA GLU A 202 11.04 12.84 -7.86
C GLU A 202 10.67 12.04 -9.11
N GLU A 203 11.48 11.05 -9.46
CA GLU A 203 11.24 10.16 -10.61
C GLU A 203 10.03 9.26 -10.41
N CYS A 204 9.71 8.89 -9.16
CA CYS A 204 8.47 8.17 -8.84
C CYS A 204 7.20 8.98 -9.12
N GLY A 205 7.28 10.30 -9.31
CA GLY A 205 6.17 11.16 -9.69
C GLY A 205 4.95 11.04 -8.76
N TYR A 206 5.21 10.95 -7.46
CA TYR A 206 4.17 10.67 -6.46
C TYR A 206 3.08 11.74 -6.39
N GLY A 207 1.84 11.28 -6.46
CA GLY A 207 0.62 12.04 -6.20
C GLY A 207 -0.23 11.40 -5.09
N TYR A 208 -1.41 11.98 -4.84
CA TYR A 208 -2.36 11.41 -3.88
C TYR A 208 -2.85 10.04 -4.37
N ARG A 209 -2.41 8.95 -3.72
CA ARG A 209 -2.67 7.56 -4.12
C ARG A 209 -2.23 7.27 -5.56
N ASP A 210 -1.14 7.88 -5.98
CA ASP A 210 -0.62 7.77 -7.34
C ASP A 210 0.90 7.77 -7.40
N SER A 211 1.44 7.10 -8.42
CA SER A 211 2.86 7.05 -8.78
C SER A 211 3.03 6.71 -10.24
N ILE A 212 4.26 6.81 -10.77
CA ILE A 212 4.57 6.37 -12.14
C ILE A 212 4.18 4.90 -12.35
N PHE A 213 4.36 4.03 -11.33
CA PHE A 213 4.11 2.59 -11.43
C PHE A 213 2.64 2.22 -11.70
N LYS A 214 1.72 3.17 -11.51
CA LYS A 214 0.29 3.00 -11.79
C LYS A 214 -0.11 3.47 -13.19
N LYS A 215 0.79 4.14 -13.92
CA LYS A 215 0.50 4.63 -15.27
C LYS A 215 0.30 3.45 -16.22
N PRO A 216 -0.75 3.48 -17.07
CA PRO A 216 -1.09 2.36 -17.96
C PRO A 216 0.10 1.90 -18.85
N GLU A 217 0.96 2.84 -19.26
CA GLU A 217 2.06 2.60 -20.19
C GLU A 217 3.19 1.75 -19.59
N ILE A 218 3.31 1.79 -18.26
CA ILE A 218 4.40 1.09 -17.54
C ILE A 218 3.88 0.15 -16.44
N LYS A 219 2.55 0.06 -16.28
CA LYS A 219 1.94 -0.84 -15.29
C LYS A 219 2.38 -2.29 -15.53
N GLY A 220 3.00 -2.89 -14.53
CA GLY A 220 3.51 -4.27 -14.59
C GLY A 220 4.90 -4.43 -15.23
N ARG A 221 5.53 -3.35 -15.74
CA ARG A 221 6.89 -3.39 -16.25
C ARG A 221 7.91 -3.44 -15.11
N TYR A 222 7.76 -2.58 -14.11
CA TYR A 222 8.70 -2.48 -13.00
C TYR A 222 8.21 -3.28 -11.79
N ILE A 223 9.00 -4.25 -11.36
CA ILE A 223 8.75 -5.05 -10.15
C ILE A 223 9.61 -4.48 -9.02
N VAL A 224 8.99 -3.91 -7.99
CA VAL A 224 9.71 -3.41 -6.82
C VAL A 224 10.35 -4.56 -6.08
N THR A 225 11.67 -4.51 -5.88
CA THR A 225 12.46 -5.50 -5.13
C THR A 225 12.69 -5.08 -3.69
N HIS A 226 13.00 -3.80 -3.47
CA HIS A 226 13.16 -3.21 -2.14
C HIS A 226 13.02 -1.70 -2.21
N VAL A 227 12.85 -1.10 -1.05
CA VAL A 227 12.70 0.36 -0.89
C VAL A 227 13.69 0.84 0.17
N VAL A 228 14.37 1.94 -0.11
CA VAL A 228 15.23 2.63 0.87
C VAL A 228 14.47 3.79 1.49
N PHE A 229 14.37 3.78 2.80
CA PHE A 229 13.73 4.81 3.61
C PHE A 229 14.76 5.68 4.31
N ALA A 230 14.46 6.97 4.47
CA ALA A 230 15.20 7.91 5.30
C ALA A 230 14.39 8.19 6.58
N LEU A 231 14.78 7.61 7.70
CA LEU A 231 14.12 7.74 8.98
C LEU A 231 14.96 8.60 9.94
N SER A 232 14.29 9.34 10.83
CA SER A 232 14.98 10.25 11.76
C SER A 232 15.22 9.62 13.12
N ARG A 233 16.40 9.83 13.70
CA ARG A 233 16.67 9.55 15.12
C ARG A 233 16.23 10.69 16.03
N THR A 234 16.00 11.88 15.46
CA THR A 234 15.50 13.04 16.19
C THR A 234 13.97 13.03 16.18
N PRO A 235 13.31 13.27 17.30
CA PRO A 235 11.84 13.32 17.37
C PRO A 235 11.23 14.30 16.35
N GLN A 236 10.35 13.79 15.50
CA GLN A 236 9.61 14.56 14.50
C GLN A 236 8.13 14.14 14.47
N PRO A 237 7.38 14.23 15.59
CA PRO A 237 6.00 13.76 15.65
C PRO A 237 5.08 14.60 14.78
N ARG A 238 4.29 13.94 13.89
CA ARG A 238 3.28 14.56 13.06
C ARG A 238 1.89 14.26 13.63
N LEU A 239 1.36 15.18 14.45
CA LEU A 239 0.13 14.98 15.21
C LEU A 239 -1.05 15.86 14.77
N ASP A 240 -0.90 16.65 13.71
CA ASP A 240 -1.88 17.69 13.34
C ASP A 240 -3.09 17.15 12.57
N TYR A 241 -3.15 15.85 12.31
CA TYR A 241 -4.27 15.25 11.58
C TYR A 241 -5.43 14.89 12.50
N GLY A 242 -6.59 15.53 12.29
CA GLY A 242 -7.83 15.25 13.06
C GLY A 242 -7.62 15.38 14.57
N HIS A 243 -8.05 14.37 15.33
CA HIS A 243 -7.93 14.32 16.79
C HIS A 243 -6.73 13.49 17.28
N LEU A 244 -5.73 13.23 16.42
CA LEU A 244 -4.59 12.40 16.78
C LEU A 244 -3.80 12.99 17.95
N ARG A 245 -3.56 14.31 17.94
CA ARG A 245 -2.88 15.03 19.01
C ARG A 245 -3.57 14.81 20.37
N ASP A 246 -4.87 15.05 20.41
CA ASP A 246 -5.66 14.90 21.65
C ASP A 246 -5.62 13.45 22.15
N ALA A 247 -5.75 12.48 21.24
CA ALA A 247 -5.71 11.06 21.59
C ALA A 247 -4.34 10.64 22.16
N VAL A 248 -3.24 11.15 21.58
CA VAL A 248 -1.87 10.86 22.05
C VAL A 248 -1.64 11.47 23.44
N TYR A 249 -1.98 12.74 23.64
CA TYR A 249 -1.80 13.39 24.94
C TYR A 249 -2.74 12.82 26.03
N CYS A 250 -3.98 12.49 25.69
CA CYS A 250 -4.88 11.78 26.61
C CYS A 250 -4.30 10.43 27.05
N HIS A 251 -3.63 9.71 26.14
CA HIS A 251 -2.95 8.45 26.48
C HIS A 251 -1.75 8.68 27.41
N LEU A 252 -0.94 9.72 27.17
CA LEU A 252 0.19 10.10 28.03
C LEU A 252 -0.25 10.47 29.44
N ASP A 253 -1.35 11.23 29.59
CA ASP A 253 -1.89 11.65 30.88
C ASP A 253 -2.43 10.48 31.72
N GLN A 254 -2.94 9.43 31.04
CA GLN A 254 -3.45 8.21 31.68
C GLN A 254 -2.35 7.20 32.03
N ALA A 255 -1.15 7.33 31.43
CA ALA A 255 -0.05 6.40 31.66
C ALA A 255 0.56 6.59 33.05
N GLN A 256 0.42 5.58 33.91
CA GLN A 256 1.05 5.56 35.22
C GLN A 256 2.57 5.24 35.08
N HIS A 257 3.41 6.25 35.20
CA HIS A 257 4.84 6.20 35.52
C HIS A 257 5.86 5.77 34.44
N ALA A 258 5.53 5.05 33.37
CA ALA A 258 6.54 4.51 32.46
C ALA A 258 6.66 5.23 31.09
N GLU A 259 5.62 5.90 30.60
CA GLU A 259 5.58 6.49 29.26
C GLU A 259 5.37 8.01 29.32
N LYS A 260 6.34 8.74 29.92
CA LYS A 260 6.24 10.22 30.02
C LYS A 260 6.79 10.97 28.81
N SER A 261 7.32 10.29 27.82
CA SER A 261 7.92 10.90 26.64
C SER A 261 7.23 10.44 25.36
N LEU A 262 7.11 11.35 24.42
CA LEU A 262 6.61 11.07 23.10
C LEU A 262 7.62 10.19 22.34
N THR A 263 7.19 9.00 21.92
CA THR A 263 8.01 8.04 21.17
C THR A 263 7.25 7.52 19.94
N PRO A 264 7.95 7.01 18.89
CA PRO A 264 7.28 6.36 17.76
C PRO A 264 6.37 5.21 18.21
N ALA A 265 6.82 4.41 19.16
CA ALA A 265 6.06 3.29 19.72
C ALA A 265 4.75 3.71 20.38
N LEU A 266 4.76 4.85 21.10
CA LEU A 266 3.56 5.39 21.71
C LEU A 266 2.55 5.87 20.66
N ILE A 267 3.01 6.64 19.66
CA ILE A 267 2.14 7.12 18.57
C ILE A 267 1.54 5.93 17.82
N ARG A 268 2.38 4.94 17.46
CA ARG A 268 1.95 3.69 16.85
C ARG A 268 0.84 3.00 17.67
N LYS A 269 1.01 2.84 18.97
CA LYS A 269 0.03 2.23 19.87
C LYS A 269 -1.32 2.95 19.83
N VAL A 270 -1.30 4.28 19.88
CA VAL A 270 -2.53 5.11 19.82
C VAL A 270 -3.20 4.96 18.45
N ILE A 271 -2.44 5.02 17.35
CA ILE A 271 -2.96 4.88 15.99
C ILE A 271 -3.59 3.50 15.79
N ILE A 272 -2.93 2.43 16.22
CA ILE A 272 -3.47 1.06 16.14
C ILE A 272 -4.80 0.98 16.88
N LYS A 273 -4.90 1.56 18.08
CA LYS A 273 -6.16 1.60 18.84
C LYS A 273 -7.26 2.30 18.04
N ILE A 274 -7.00 3.51 17.54
CA ILE A 274 -7.98 4.28 16.74
C ILE A 274 -8.41 3.48 15.51
N ARG A 275 -7.46 2.83 14.81
CA ARG A 275 -7.76 2.06 13.59
C ARG A 275 -8.59 0.82 13.89
N LYS A 276 -8.28 0.05 14.94
CA LYS A 276 -9.07 -1.11 15.38
C LYS A 276 -10.49 -0.75 15.78
N GLU A 277 -10.70 0.44 16.34
CA GLU A 277 -12.04 0.93 16.69
C GLU A 277 -12.86 1.31 15.45
N LYS A 278 -12.21 1.79 14.37
CA LYS A 278 -12.85 2.35 13.18
C LYS A 278 -12.92 1.41 11.98
N LEU A 279 -11.98 0.46 11.84
CA LEU A 279 -11.86 -0.38 10.66
C LEU A 279 -12.24 -1.84 10.98
N PRO A 280 -12.81 -2.57 10.03
CA PRO A 280 -13.02 -4.00 10.20
C PRO A 280 -11.68 -4.73 10.21
N GLU A 281 -11.59 -5.80 10.99
CA GLU A 281 -10.47 -6.74 10.88
C GLU A 281 -10.68 -7.60 9.63
N PRO A 282 -9.76 -7.58 8.63
CA PRO A 282 -9.97 -8.28 7.36
C PRO A 282 -10.15 -9.80 7.51
N SER A 283 -9.54 -10.40 8.53
CA SER A 283 -9.70 -11.83 8.84
C SER A 283 -11.10 -12.20 9.36
N VAL A 284 -11.85 -11.21 9.87
CA VAL A 284 -13.21 -11.39 10.39
C VAL A 284 -14.24 -10.93 9.37
N MET A 285 -13.96 -9.82 8.69
CA MET A 285 -14.87 -9.22 7.71
C MET A 285 -14.06 -8.69 6.53
N GLY A 286 -14.10 -9.40 5.41
CA GLY A 286 -13.31 -9.10 4.23
C GLY A 286 -13.53 -7.67 3.71
N SER A 287 -12.45 -6.97 3.42
CA SER A 287 -12.47 -5.62 2.85
C SER A 287 -11.13 -5.28 2.20
N ALA A 288 -11.07 -4.23 1.39
CA ALA A 288 -9.85 -3.66 0.84
C ALA A 288 -9.54 -2.27 1.43
N GLY A 289 -9.90 -2.02 2.69
CA GLY A 289 -9.74 -0.71 3.31
C GLY A 289 -10.67 0.34 2.75
N SER A 290 -10.17 1.57 2.58
CA SER A 290 -10.94 2.66 1.97
C SER A 290 -11.24 2.36 0.51
N PHE A 291 -12.52 2.28 0.16
CA PHE A 291 -12.93 1.86 -1.18
C PHE A 291 -12.86 3.00 -2.21
N PHE A 292 -13.08 4.24 -1.79
CA PHE A 292 -13.10 5.40 -2.67
C PHE A 292 -12.01 6.42 -2.29
N LYS A 293 -11.48 7.11 -3.30
CA LYS A 293 -10.63 8.29 -3.11
C LYS A 293 -11.48 9.47 -2.61
N ASN A 294 -10.90 10.31 -1.76
CA ASN A 294 -11.51 11.57 -1.40
C ASN A 294 -11.50 12.51 -2.61
N PRO A 295 -12.66 12.99 -3.09
CA PRO A 295 -12.72 13.87 -4.24
C PRO A 295 -12.13 15.25 -3.95
N VAL A 296 -11.56 15.83 -4.99
CA VAL A 296 -11.06 17.20 -5.00
C VAL A 296 -11.95 18.01 -5.93
N VAL A 297 -12.43 19.15 -5.46
CA VAL A 297 -13.36 20.03 -6.19
C VAL A 297 -12.87 21.47 -6.20
N SER A 298 -13.42 22.30 -7.08
CA SER A 298 -13.16 23.74 -7.04
C SER A 298 -13.76 24.38 -5.78
N ARG A 299 -13.22 25.52 -5.40
CA ARG A 299 -13.73 26.28 -4.24
C ARG A 299 -15.19 26.69 -4.42
N GLU A 300 -15.60 27.02 -5.65
CA GLU A 300 -16.99 27.39 -5.98
C GLU A 300 -17.92 26.18 -5.81
N HIS A 301 -17.50 24.99 -6.24
CA HIS A 301 -18.29 23.79 -6.06
C HIS A 301 -18.43 23.44 -4.57
N PHE A 302 -17.33 23.54 -3.81
CA PHE A 302 -17.38 23.33 -2.36
C PHE A 302 -18.31 24.30 -1.66
N ALA A 303 -18.29 25.61 -2.04
CA ALA A 303 -19.17 26.63 -1.45
C ALA A 303 -20.66 26.30 -1.67
N ARG A 304 -21.03 25.73 -2.83
CA ARG A 304 -22.42 25.26 -3.08
C ARG A 304 -22.79 24.10 -2.12
N ILE A 305 -21.91 23.11 -2.00
CA ILE A 305 -22.11 21.96 -1.09
C ILE A 305 -22.25 22.44 0.36
N GLU A 306 -21.42 23.38 0.78
CA GLU A 306 -21.46 23.93 2.13
C GLU A 306 -22.77 24.70 2.39
N ALA A 307 -23.23 25.51 1.43
CA ALA A 307 -24.48 26.24 1.53
C ALA A 307 -25.69 25.28 1.64
N GLU A 308 -25.74 24.23 0.82
CA GLU A 308 -26.78 23.19 0.87
C GLU A 308 -26.75 22.44 2.20
N ALA A 309 -25.56 22.06 2.68
CA ALA A 309 -25.41 21.40 3.96
C ALA A 309 -25.86 22.29 5.14
N LYS A 310 -25.54 23.59 5.14
CA LYS A 310 -26.01 24.54 6.14
C LYS A 310 -27.52 24.75 6.09
N ALA A 311 -28.12 24.76 4.92
CA ALA A 311 -29.57 24.83 4.76
C ALA A 311 -30.29 23.58 5.31
N GLU A 312 -29.69 22.40 5.12
CA GLU A 312 -30.27 21.11 5.58
C GLU A 312 -30.01 20.85 7.09
N LEU A 313 -28.84 21.21 7.62
CA LEU A 313 -28.36 20.80 8.94
C LEU A 313 -28.25 21.94 9.97
N GLY A 314 -28.47 23.15 9.53
CA GLY A 314 -28.35 24.38 10.35
C GLY A 314 -27.16 25.24 9.95
N ALA A 315 -27.31 26.56 10.17
CA ALA A 315 -26.35 27.57 9.71
C ALA A 315 -24.90 27.38 10.25
N GLU A 316 -24.79 26.80 11.45
CA GLU A 316 -23.50 26.55 12.12
C GLU A 316 -22.82 25.23 11.68
N TYR A 317 -23.46 24.47 10.78
CA TYR A 317 -22.87 23.20 10.33
C TYR A 317 -21.62 23.46 9.50
N ASN A 318 -20.54 22.78 9.82
CA ASN A 318 -19.28 22.85 9.13
C ASN A 318 -19.03 21.55 8.34
N VAL A 319 -18.98 21.64 7.00
CA VAL A 319 -18.67 20.51 6.15
C VAL A 319 -17.18 20.14 6.33
N PRO A 320 -16.85 18.88 6.68
CA PRO A 320 -15.47 18.49 6.82
C PRO A 320 -14.75 18.62 5.45
N HIS A 321 -13.61 19.30 5.45
CA HIS A 321 -12.84 19.53 4.23
C HIS A 321 -11.37 19.85 4.53
N TYR A 322 -10.53 19.78 3.48
CA TYR A 322 -9.12 20.15 3.51
C TYR A 322 -8.82 21.06 2.32
N GLY A 323 -8.37 22.27 2.58
CA GLY A 323 -7.85 23.18 1.53
C GLY A 323 -6.53 22.66 0.97
N LEU A 324 -6.36 22.72 -0.35
CA LEU A 324 -5.12 22.35 -1.03
C LEU A 324 -4.33 23.60 -1.47
N PRO A 325 -3.00 23.50 -1.66
CA PRO A 325 -2.16 24.63 -2.03
C PRO A 325 -2.55 25.33 -3.35
N ASP A 326 -3.15 24.56 -4.27
CA ASP A 326 -3.65 25.06 -5.57
C ASP A 326 -5.02 25.77 -5.48
N GLY A 327 -5.56 25.95 -4.28
CA GLY A 327 -6.84 26.58 -4.02
C GLY A 327 -8.04 25.67 -4.18
N THR A 328 -7.86 24.40 -4.55
CA THR A 328 -8.93 23.40 -4.57
C THR A 328 -9.25 22.88 -3.17
N VAL A 329 -10.34 22.12 -3.05
CA VAL A 329 -10.81 21.60 -1.76
C VAL A 329 -11.03 20.08 -1.85
N LYS A 330 -10.40 19.34 -0.94
CA LYS A 330 -10.60 17.89 -0.80
C LYS A 330 -11.69 17.63 0.26
N ILE A 331 -12.71 16.87 -0.12
CA ILE A 331 -13.84 16.53 0.75
C ILE A 331 -13.75 15.04 1.11
N PRO A 332 -13.93 14.67 2.41
CA PRO A 332 -13.98 13.26 2.79
C PRO A 332 -15.14 12.52 2.12
N ALA A 333 -14.82 11.51 1.30
CA ALA A 333 -15.85 10.67 0.67
C ALA A 333 -16.72 9.96 1.70
N ALA A 334 -16.16 9.58 2.85
CA ALA A 334 -16.91 9.01 3.96
C ALA A 334 -18.10 9.87 4.39
N TRP A 335 -17.89 11.19 4.49
CA TRP A 335 -18.97 12.14 4.84
C TRP A 335 -20.05 12.15 3.76
N MET A 336 -19.69 12.19 2.48
CA MET A 336 -20.67 12.16 1.39
C MET A 336 -21.50 10.88 1.37
N ILE A 337 -20.85 9.73 1.55
CA ILE A 337 -21.48 8.42 1.58
C ILE A 337 -22.46 8.33 2.78
N GLU A 338 -22.05 8.81 3.95
CA GLU A 338 -22.91 8.89 5.14
C GLU A 338 -24.10 9.83 4.90
N ARG A 339 -23.89 10.99 4.28
CA ARG A 339 -24.97 11.94 3.92
C ARG A 339 -25.94 11.39 2.86
N CYS A 340 -25.54 10.39 2.09
CA CYS A 340 -26.43 9.64 1.20
C CYS A 340 -27.14 8.46 1.89
N GLY A 341 -26.94 8.29 3.21
CA GLY A 341 -27.62 7.24 4.00
C GLY A 341 -27.09 5.83 3.79
N TRP A 342 -25.81 5.70 3.36
CA TRP A 342 -25.20 4.39 3.10
C TRP A 342 -24.52 3.76 4.31
N LYS A 343 -24.16 4.53 5.33
CA LYS A 343 -23.48 4.03 6.54
C LYS A 343 -24.26 2.88 7.19
N GLY A 344 -23.59 1.74 7.36
CA GLY A 344 -24.20 0.52 7.94
C GLY A 344 -25.22 -0.17 7.06
N ARG A 345 -25.45 0.30 5.80
CA ARG A 345 -26.46 -0.28 4.91
C ARG A 345 -25.95 -1.55 4.25
N ARG A 346 -26.72 -2.61 4.37
CA ARG A 346 -26.47 -3.91 3.76
C ARG A 346 -27.16 -4.02 2.40
N SER A 347 -26.51 -4.71 1.46
CA SER A 347 -27.03 -5.08 0.14
C SER A 347 -26.60 -6.52 -0.19
N GLY A 348 -27.49 -7.48 0.01
CA GLY A 348 -27.13 -8.89 -0.12
C GLY A 348 -26.07 -9.33 0.88
N ASN A 349 -24.96 -9.87 0.39
CA ASN A 349 -23.81 -10.29 1.17
C ASN A 349 -22.78 -9.18 1.40
N ALA A 350 -22.92 -8.04 0.72
CA ALA A 350 -22.08 -6.86 0.86
C ALA A 350 -22.71 -5.81 1.79
N ALA A 351 -21.91 -4.96 2.40
CA ALA A 351 -22.39 -3.81 3.17
C ALA A 351 -21.42 -2.64 3.14
N VAL A 352 -21.91 -1.44 3.44
CA VAL A 352 -21.07 -0.31 3.87
C VAL A 352 -20.84 -0.46 5.37
N TYR A 353 -19.58 -0.42 5.79
CA TYR A 353 -19.24 -0.62 7.18
C TYR A 353 -19.83 0.46 8.08
N ASP A 354 -20.38 0.07 9.23
CA ASP A 354 -21.15 0.94 10.12
C ASP A 354 -20.29 1.97 10.90
N LYS A 355 -19.00 1.66 11.12
CA LYS A 355 -18.07 2.57 11.81
C LYS A 355 -17.27 3.45 10.85
N GLN A 356 -17.15 3.04 9.57
CA GLN A 356 -16.41 3.78 8.55
C GLN A 356 -17.10 3.67 7.19
N PRO A 357 -17.89 4.67 6.78
CA PRO A 357 -18.67 4.61 5.53
C PRO A 357 -17.84 4.50 4.25
N LEU A 358 -16.53 4.77 4.34
CA LEU A 358 -15.61 4.63 3.22
C LEU A 358 -15.23 3.18 2.91
N VAL A 359 -15.58 2.25 3.81
CA VAL A 359 -15.21 0.83 3.69
C VAL A 359 -16.42 0.02 3.24
N ILE A 360 -16.28 -0.66 2.11
CA ILE A 360 -17.20 -1.70 1.67
C ILE A 360 -16.67 -3.05 2.18
N VAL A 361 -17.55 -3.88 2.71
CA VAL A 361 -17.20 -5.15 3.33
C VAL A 361 -17.95 -6.31 2.71
N ASN A 362 -17.30 -7.47 2.65
CA ASN A 362 -17.91 -8.77 2.46
C ASN A 362 -18.54 -9.19 3.80
N TYR A 363 -19.78 -8.78 4.01
CA TYR A 363 -20.46 -8.84 5.31
C TYR A 363 -20.69 -10.26 5.82
N THR A 364 -21.00 -11.19 4.93
CA THR A 364 -21.28 -12.59 5.28
C THR A 364 -20.09 -13.51 5.07
N GLY A 365 -19.01 -13.04 4.40
CA GLY A 365 -17.93 -13.88 3.88
C GLY A 365 -18.27 -14.63 2.59
N GLU A 366 -19.47 -14.44 2.06
CA GLU A 366 -19.98 -15.14 0.86
C GLU A 366 -20.39 -14.16 -0.25
N ALA A 367 -19.93 -12.90 -0.21
CA ALA A 367 -20.22 -11.93 -1.25
C ALA A 367 -19.54 -12.32 -2.57
N TYR A 368 -20.30 -12.20 -3.67
CA TYR A 368 -19.74 -12.27 -5.00
C TYR A 368 -19.22 -10.90 -5.44
N PRO A 369 -18.22 -10.84 -6.35
CA PRO A 369 -17.70 -9.58 -6.86
C PRO A 369 -18.78 -8.64 -7.40
N GLU A 370 -19.77 -9.16 -8.09
CA GLU A 370 -20.88 -8.40 -8.66
C GLU A 370 -21.73 -7.69 -7.60
N GLU A 371 -21.84 -8.26 -6.40
CA GLU A 371 -22.57 -7.63 -5.29
C GLU A 371 -21.81 -6.41 -4.78
N ILE A 372 -20.47 -6.50 -4.70
CA ILE A 372 -19.60 -5.39 -4.32
C ILE A 372 -19.67 -4.29 -5.37
N ILE A 373 -19.53 -4.63 -6.67
CA ILE A 373 -19.61 -3.69 -7.80
C ILE A 373 -21.00 -3.03 -7.89
N SER A 374 -22.06 -3.80 -7.69
CA SER A 374 -23.41 -3.25 -7.65
C SER A 374 -23.60 -2.25 -6.51
N LEU A 375 -23.06 -2.54 -5.32
CA LEU A 375 -23.10 -1.63 -4.18
C LEU A 375 -22.27 -0.37 -4.44
N GLU A 376 -21.05 -0.52 -4.97
CA GLU A 376 -20.18 0.57 -5.42
C GLU A 376 -20.91 1.53 -6.36
N ASN A 377 -21.49 1.03 -7.45
CA ASN A 377 -22.17 1.84 -8.45
C ASN A 377 -23.35 2.60 -7.84
N ARG A 378 -24.14 1.97 -6.96
CA ARG A 378 -25.25 2.63 -6.27
C ARG A 378 -24.81 3.74 -5.33
N ILE A 379 -23.63 3.59 -4.71
CA ILE A 379 -23.01 4.64 -3.88
C ILE A 379 -22.57 5.80 -4.77
N ILE A 380 -21.87 5.52 -5.89
CA ILE A 380 -21.42 6.52 -6.85
C ILE A 380 -22.61 7.33 -7.38
N ASP A 381 -23.68 6.66 -7.82
CA ASP A 381 -24.89 7.31 -8.33
C ASP A 381 -25.58 8.19 -7.29
N SER A 382 -25.63 7.72 -6.03
CA SER A 382 -26.23 8.49 -4.92
C SER A 382 -25.46 9.75 -4.63
N VAL A 383 -24.11 9.66 -4.59
CA VAL A 383 -23.21 10.81 -4.35
C VAL A 383 -23.26 11.77 -5.52
N LYS A 384 -23.23 11.26 -6.77
CA LYS A 384 -23.37 12.09 -7.98
C LYS A 384 -24.68 12.85 -7.98
N LYS A 385 -25.79 12.18 -7.65
CA LYS A 385 -27.12 12.82 -7.60
C LYS A 385 -27.22 13.90 -6.53
N LYS A 386 -26.61 13.70 -5.36
CA LYS A 386 -26.72 14.65 -4.23
C LYS A 386 -25.74 15.79 -4.31
N PHE A 387 -24.48 15.54 -4.74
CA PHE A 387 -23.37 16.49 -4.65
C PHE A 387 -22.78 16.91 -6.00
N ASP A 388 -23.29 16.33 -7.11
CA ASP A 388 -22.71 16.50 -8.46
C ASP A 388 -21.21 16.11 -8.51
N ILE A 389 -20.83 15.07 -7.76
CA ILE A 389 -19.47 14.53 -7.67
C ILE A 389 -19.48 13.05 -8.00
N VAL A 390 -18.65 12.63 -8.94
CA VAL A 390 -18.38 11.22 -9.22
C VAL A 390 -17.27 10.73 -8.29
N LEU A 391 -17.56 9.76 -7.44
CA LEU A 391 -16.54 9.09 -6.65
C LEU A 391 -15.75 8.12 -7.54
N HIS A 392 -14.44 8.06 -7.30
CA HIS A 392 -13.55 7.12 -7.97
C HIS A 392 -13.06 6.07 -6.98
N PRO A 393 -13.09 4.77 -7.33
CA PRO A 393 -12.54 3.74 -6.47
C PRO A 393 -11.03 3.94 -6.28
N GLU A 394 -10.55 3.64 -5.08
CA GLU A 394 -9.12 3.51 -4.76
C GLU A 394 -8.69 2.06 -4.96
N VAL A 395 -9.63 1.13 -4.77
CA VAL A 395 -9.45 -0.32 -4.96
C VAL A 395 -9.33 -0.65 -6.45
N ASP A 396 -8.27 -1.38 -6.80
CA ASP A 396 -8.08 -1.84 -8.19
C ASP A 396 -8.98 -3.05 -8.48
N HIS A 397 -9.79 -2.96 -9.53
CA HIS A 397 -10.60 -4.07 -10.06
C HIS A 397 -9.74 -4.90 -11.02
N ILE A 398 -9.67 -6.22 -10.78
CA ILE A 398 -8.85 -7.18 -11.52
C ILE A 398 -9.75 -8.18 -12.23
#